data_15e5fa7e1753be577781e099d1f973ce
#
_entry.id   15e5fa7e1753be577781e099d1f973ce
#
_cell.length_a   1.000
_cell.length_b   1.000
_cell.length_c   1.000
_cell.angle_alpha   90.00
_cell.angle_beta   90.00
_cell.angle_gamma   90.00
#
_symmetry.space_group_name_H-M   'P 1'
#
loop_
_entity.id
_entity.type
_entity.pdbx_description
1 polymer ?
#
loop_
_entity_poly.entity_id
_entity_poly.type
_entity_poly.pdbx_seq_one_letter_code
_entity_poly.pdbx_strand_id
1 'polypeptide(L)'
;YTHKMPAGAFRGYGATQGAFFVESIVNELADTLGIDPTELRLQNIVREGEKTVAYNKHILSSALDRCILKGKELINWDHTPRREVLPDGKIRATGMAITMQGSGIAHVDVSTVKVQLNESGDFSLLMSPTDVGTGADTILTQMAAEILGTSLSNIITIVADTDITPYDPGSYASSGTYVTGRAVVAACEDLKRQILDEAASRYQLDRKAVDLGDGAILVLDGEPVELRDLAERLSSGPEGKTLTGIGSFGGKTSPPPYMAGFARIELDPATGQVRVLDYAGVVDCGKVINPNLARIQAEGGIVQGIGLALYEEVRYGQNGQIETNSFLQYKIPTRADIGRIQIAFEESCEPTGPFGAKSIGEVVINTPAPAIAEAIYQASGVRLTRLPMRPEDIWRGMQQH
;
A
#
# COMPACT_ATOMS: atom_id res chain seq x y z
N TYR A 1 -1.05 -29.17 -15.01
CA TYR A 1 0.08 -29.84 -14.34
C TYR A 1 1.39 -29.44 -15.00
N THR A 2 2.44 -29.24 -14.22
CA THR A 2 3.77 -28.88 -14.68
C THR A 2 4.84 -29.51 -13.76
N HIS A 3 6.00 -29.82 -14.32
CA HIS A 3 7.18 -30.22 -13.55
C HIS A 3 8.04 -29.03 -13.11
N LYS A 4 7.69 -27.83 -13.57
CA LYS A 4 8.31 -26.58 -13.13
C LYS A 4 7.65 -26.08 -11.85
N MET A 5 8.25 -25.11 -11.20
CA MET A 5 7.66 -24.42 -10.05
C MET A 5 6.26 -23.89 -10.44
N PRO A 6 5.21 -24.19 -9.65
CA PRO A 6 3.88 -23.67 -9.93
C PRO A 6 3.86 -22.15 -9.79
N ALA A 7 3.00 -21.50 -10.55
CA ALA A 7 2.70 -20.09 -10.36
C ALA A 7 2.03 -19.88 -9.00
N GLY A 8 2.32 -18.77 -8.37
CA GLY A 8 1.78 -18.39 -7.06
C GLY A 8 1.59 -16.89 -6.93
N ALA A 9 1.11 -16.46 -5.77
CA ALA A 9 0.94 -15.06 -5.45
C ALA A 9 2.30 -14.37 -5.27
N PHE A 10 2.46 -13.25 -5.94
CA PHE A 10 3.56 -12.32 -5.75
C PHE A 10 2.96 -10.93 -5.49
N ARG A 11 3.64 -10.06 -4.75
CA ARG A 11 3.17 -8.70 -4.46
C ARG A 11 2.64 -8.02 -5.73
N GLY A 12 1.41 -7.47 -5.69
CA GLY A 12 0.72 -6.93 -6.86
C GLY A 12 -0.19 -7.93 -7.58
N TYR A 13 -0.04 -9.23 -7.37
CA TYR A 13 -0.90 -10.35 -7.77
C TYR A 13 -1.54 -10.22 -9.17
N GLY A 14 -0.68 -10.11 -10.18
CA GLY A 14 -1.03 -9.94 -11.60
C GLY A 14 -1.20 -8.48 -12.05
N ALA A 15 -1.41 -7.52 -11.15
CA ALA A 15 -1.45 -6.11 -11.54
C ALA A 15 -0.09 -5.57 -11.99
N THR A 16 1.02 -6.13 -11.52
CA THR A 16 2.37 -5.80 -12.02
C THR A 16 2.52 -6.09 -13.51
N GLN A 17 2.08 -7.27 -13.95
CA GLN A 17 2.09 -7.66 -15.36
C GLN A 17 1.09 -6.85 -16.16
N GLY A 18 -0.12 -6.65 -15.62
CA GLY A 18 -1.15 -5.83 -16.23
C GLY A 18 -0.72 -4.37 -16.42
N ALA A 19 -0.10 -3.77 -15.41
CA ALA A 19 0.42 -2.42 -15.47
C ALA A 19 1.55 -2.30 -16.50
N PHE A 20 2.49 -3.25 -16.54
CA PHE A 20 3.54 -3.27 -17.54
C PHE A 20 2.97 -3.30 -18.97
N PHE A 21 1.98 -4.16 -19.21
CA PHE A 21 1.33 -4.27 -20.51
C PHE A 21 0.57 -2.99 -20.90
N VAL A 22 -0.34 -2.52 -20.04
CA VAL A 22 -1.21 -1.38 -20.34
C VAL A 22 -0.41 -0.08 -20.46
N GLU A 23 0.45 0.18 -19.50
CA GLU A 23 1.22 1.43 -19.46
C GLU A 23 2.26 1.53 -20.59
N SER A 24 2.83 0.40 -21.01
CA SER A 24 3.70 0.37 -22.20
C SER A 24 2.95 0.76 -23.48
N ILE A 25 1.71 0.26 -23.65
CA ILE A 25 0.86 0.64 -24.79
C ILE A 25 0.45 2.12 -24.70
N VAL A 26 0.09 2.62 -23.52
CA VAL A 26 -0.29 4.03 -23.33
C VAL A 26 0.89 4.96 -23.60
N ASN A 27 2.11 4.58 -23.23
CA ASN A 27 3.32 5.33 -23.55
C ASN A 27 3.60 5.33 -25.07
N GLU A 28 3.47 4.18 -25.73
CA GLU A 28 3.60 4.09 -27.19
C GLU A 28 2.55 4.93 -27.94
N LEU A 29 1.32 4.97 -27.41
CA LEU A 29 0.27 5.82 -27.95
C LEU A 29 0.63 7.31 -27.78
N ALA A 30 1.15 7.71 -26.62
CA ALA A 30 1.58 9.08 -26.36
C ALA A 30 2.68 9.52 -27.36
N ASP A 31 3.68 8.68 -27.58
CA ASP A 31 4.76 8.93 -28.54
C ASP A 31 4.21 9.02 -29.98
N THR A 32 3.32 8.11 -30.37
CA THR A 32 2.71 8.10 -31.73
C THR A 32 1.88 9.34 -31.99
N LEU A 33 1.17 9.84 -30.98
CA LEU A 33 0.35 11.06 -31.07
C LEU A 33 1.17 12.35 -30.90
N GLY A 34 2.43 12.26 -30.46
CA GLY A 34 3.25 13.41 -30.13
C GLY A 34 2.72 14.20 -28.93
N ILE A 35 2.05 13.51 -28.00
CA ILE A 35 1.48 14.09 -26.78
C ILE A 35 2.37 13.73 -25.58
N ASP A 36 2.60 14.68 -24.67
CA ASP A 36 3.29 14.37 -23.42
C ASP A 36 2.54 13.26 -22.65
N PRO A 37 3.20 12.18 -22.20
CA PRO A 37 2.52 11.06 -21.55
C PRO A 37 1.83 11.43 -20.23
N THR A 38 2.27 12.50 -19.56
CA THR A 38 1.55 13.02 -18.39
C THR A 38 0.25 13.71 -18.79
N GLU A 39 0.28 14.50 -19.87
CA GLU A 39 -0.89 15.19 -20.38
C GLU A 39 -1.94 14.22 -20.93
N LEU A 40 -1.49 13.20 -21.69
CA LEU A 40 -2.39 12.15 -22.17
C LEU A 40 -3.15 11.48 -21.02
N ARG A 41 -2.45 11.19 -19.90
CA ARG A 41 -3.09 10.61 -18.71
C ARG A 41 -4.01 11.58 -18.01
N LEU A 42 -3.59 12.82 -17.77
CA LEU A 42 -4.42 13.85 -17.12
C LEU A 42 -5.74 14.12 -17.87
N GLN A 43 -5.75 13.94 -19.21
CA GLN A 43 -6.95 14.07 -20.01
C GLN A 43 -7.89 12.85 -19.92
N ASN A 44 -7.36 11.66 -19.57
CA ASN A 44 -8.09 10.41 -19.67
C ASN A 44 -8.34 9.67 -18.36
N ILE A 45 -7.73 10.09 -17.26
CA ILE A 45 -7.97 9.46 -15.94
C ILE A 45 -9.36 9.79 -15.40
N VAL A 46 -9.96 8.83 -14.71
CA VAL A 46 -11.21 9.02 -13.98
C VAL A 46 -10.93 9.74 -12.66
N ARG A 47 -11.74 10.75 -12.35
CA ARG A 47 -11.62 11.59 -11.15
C ARG A 47 -12.66 11.22 -10.10
N GLU A 48 -12.44 11.73 -8.89
CA GLU A 48 -13.41 11.61 -7.81
C GLU A 48 -14.80 12.12 -8.24
N GLY A 49 -15.84 11.36 -7.91
CA GLY A 49 -17.22 11.62 -8.30
C GLY A 49 -17.62 11.11 -9.69
N GLU A 50 -16.65 10.83 -10.56
CA GLU A 50 -16.92 10.29 -11.90
C GLU A 50 -17.19 8.78 -11.87
N LYS A 51 -17.77 8.28 -12.94
CA LYS A 51 -18.02 6.84 -13.13
C LYS A 51 -16.94 6.20 -14.00
N THR A 52 -16.46 5.04 -13.57
CA THR A 52 -15.61 4.22 -14.43
C THR A 52 -16.42 3.68 -15.62
N VAL A 53 -15.85 3.77 -16.82
CA VAL A 53 -16.48 3.24 -18.02
C VAL A 53 -16.62 1.71 -17.96
N ALA A 54 -15.60 1.02 -17.45
CA ALA A 54 -15.55 -0.44 -17.41
C ALA A 54 -16.59 -1.07 -16.46
N TYR A 55 -16.83 -0.46 -15.31
CA TYR A 55 -17.66 -1.06 -14.25
C TYR A 55 -18.89 -0.23 -13.90
N ASN A 56 -19.05 0.94 -14.50
CA ASN A 56 -20.14 1.89 -14.20
C ASN A 56 -20.28 2.22 -12.71
N LYS A 57 -19.15 2.22 -11.99
CA LYS A 57 -19.07 2.52 -10.55
C LYS A 57 -18.50 3.90 -10.32
N HIS A 58 -19.04 4.63 -9.35
CA HIS A 58 -18.46 5.91 -8.92
C HIS A 58 -17.13 5.70 -8.19
N ILE A 59 -16.16 6.54 -8.51
CA ILE A 59 -14.93 6.70 -7.75
C ILE A 59 -15.24 7.63 -6.58
N LEU A 60 -15.17 7.10 -5.37
CA LEU A 60 -15.51 7.84 -4.15
C LEU A 60 -14.33 8.66 -3.62
N SER A 61 -13.11 8.27 -3.97
CA SER A 61 -11.88 8.97 -3.57
C SER A 61 -10.79 8.78 -4.62
N SER A 62 -10.17 9.86 -5.07
CA SER A 62 -9.04 9.83 -6.00
C SER A 62 -8.23 11.13 -5.93
N ALA A 63 -6.91 10.97 -5.84
CA ALA A 63 -5.93 12.04 -5.97
C ALA A 63 -4.92 11.75 -7.09
N LEU A 64 -5.26 10.90 -8.06
CA LEU A 64 -4.33 10.45 -9.11
C LEU A 64 -3.81 11.61 -9.96
N ASP A 65 -4.63 12.60 -10.26
CA ASP A 65 -4.22 13.83 -10.95
C ASP A 65 -3.14 14.59 -10.15
N ARG A 66 -3.33 14.76 -8.84
CA ARG A 66 -2.33 15.38 -7.97
C ARG A 66 -1.07 14.53 -7.85
N CYS A 67 -1.21 13.20 -7.84
CA CYS A 67 -0.06 12.30 -7.87
C CYS A 67 0.80 12.50 -9.13
N ILE A 68 0.18 12.66 -10.30
CA ILE A 68 0.90 12.94 -11.56
C ILE A 68 1.60 14.29 -11.47
N LEU A 69 0.90 15.35 -11.06
CA LEU A 69 1.47 16.70 -10.95
C LEU A 69 2.63 16.77 -9.94
N LYS A 70 2.45 16.15 -8.77
CA LYS A 70 3.50 16.09 -7.75
C LYS A 70 4.72 15.28 -8.21
N GLY A 71 4.50 14.19 -8.93
CA GLY A 71 5.58 13.39 -9.51
C GLY A 71 6.38 14.14 -10.57
N LYS A 72 5.72 14.93 -11.42
CA LYS A 72 6.39 15.86 -12.36
C LYS A 72 7.31 16.83 -11.63
N GLU A 73 6.82 17.43 -10.53
CA GLU A 73 7.61 18.34 -9.71
C GLU A 73 8.86 17.64 -9.13
N LEU A 74 8.68 16.46 -8.49
CA LEU A 74 9.75 15.73 -7.82
C LEU A 74 10.90 15.34 -8.75
N ILE A 75 10.60 14.99 -10.01
CA ILE A 75 11.61 14.59 -10.99
C ILE A 75 12.03 15.74 -11.93
N ASN A 76 11.47 16.94 -11.69
CA ASN A 76 11.68 18.11 -12.52
C ASN A 76 11.35 17.86 -14.00
N TRP A 77 10.21 17.22 -14.27
CA TRP A 77 9.80 16.72 -15.57
C TRP A 77 9.83 17.77 -16.68
N ASP A 78 9.22 18.93 -16.45
CA ASP A 78 9.05 19.97 -17.46
C ASP A 78 10.36 20.71 -17.82
N HIS A 79 11.40 20.59 -16.98
CA HIS A 79 12.70 21.23 -17.17
C HIS A 79 13.84 20.25 -17.44
N THR A 80 13.57 18.96 -17.37
CA THR A 80 14.54 17.89 -17.67
C THR A 80 14.28 17.35 -19.07
N PRO A 81 15.29 17.36 -19.97
CA PRO A 81 15.13 16.72 -21.28
C PRO A 81 14.68 15.27 -21.13
N ARG A 82 13.67 14.86 -21.92
CA ARG A 82 13.23 13.47 -21.96
C ARG A 82 14.35 12.52 -22.36
N ARG A 83 15.30 13.01 -23.16
CA ARG A 83 16.50 12.32 -23.62
C ARG A 83 17.68 13.30 -23.68
N GLU A 84 18.82 12.91 -23.12
CA GLU A 84 20.05 13.68 -23.10
C GLU A 84 21.24 12.77 -23.42
N VAL A 85 22.06 13.11 -24.41
CA VAL A 85 23.32 12.40 -24.68
C VAL A 85 24.45 13.10 -23.94
N LEU A 86 25.16 12.35 -23.11
CA LEU A 86 26.26 12.85 -22.29
C LEU A 86 27.58 12.90 -23.07
N PRO A 87 28.55 13.69 -22.61
CA PRO A 87 29.88 13.78 -23.27
C PRO A 87 30.65 12.45 -23.36
N ASP A 88 30.38 11.50 -22.45
CA ASP A 88 30.97 10.16 -22.46
C ASP A 88 30.18 9.15 -23.33
N GLY A 89 29.15 9.62 -24.06
CA GLY A 89 28.34 8.84 -24.96
C GLY A 89 27.17 8.11 -24.30
N LYS A 90 27.04 8.10 -22.97
CA LYS A 90 25.90 7.57 -22.29
C LYS A 90 24.66 8.42 -22.52
N ILE A 91 23.50 7.83 -22.32
CA ILE A 91 22.22 8.48 -22.59
C ILE A 91 21.36 8.46 -21.33
N ARG A 92 20.94 9.65 -20.89
CA ARG A 92 19.94 9.79 -19.84
C ARG A 92 18.57 9.95 -20.45
N ALA A 93 17.58 9.28 -19.84
CA ALA A 93 16.21 9.44 -20.26
C ALA A 93 15.24 9.27 -19.10
N THR A 94 14.01 9.75 -19.30
CA THR A 94 12.97 9.74 -18.27
C THR A 94 11.71 9.13 -18.84
N GLY A 95 11.07 8.26 -18.06
CA GLY A 95 9.77 7.64 -18.37
C GLY A 95 8.83 7.70 -17.17
N MET A 96 7.55 7.48 -17.41
CA MET A 96 6.53 7.49 -16.37
C MET A 96 5.48 6.40 -16.58
N ALA A 97 4.78 6.08 -15.51
CA ALA A 97 3.61 5.19 -15.52
C ALA A 97 2.66 5.56 -14.37
N ILE A 98 1.40 5.19 -14.52
CA ILE A 98 0.42 5.25 -13.43
C ILE A 98 -0.13 3.85 -13.18
N THR A 99 -0.72 3.65 -12.00
CA THR A 99 -1.34 2.37 -11.67
C THR A 99 -2.41 2.53 -10.61
N MET A 100 -3.22 1.49 -10.49
CA MET A 100 -4.12 1.26 -9.37
C MET A 100 -4.00 -0.17 -8.88
N GLN A 101 -4.49 -0.43 -7.65
CA GLN A 101 -4.63 -1.75 -7.05
C GLN A 101 -5.96 -1.81 -6.32
N GLY A 102 -6.36 -2.97 -5.80
CA GLY A 102 -7.49 -3.07 -4.87
C GLY A 102 -7.08 -2.85 -3.42
N SER A 103 -8.07 -2.59 -2.56
CA SER A 103 -7.94 -2.61 -1.09
C SER A 103 -8.73 -3.80 -0.56
N GLY A 104 -8.12 -4.98 -0.60
CA GLY A 104 -8.78 -6.27 -0.40
C GLY A 104 -9.59 -6.72 -1.62
N ILE A 105 -10.18 -7.91 -1.51
CA ILE A 105 -11.04 -8.50 -2.55
C ILE A 105 -12.51 -8.36 -2.10
N ALA A 106 -13.26 -7.54 -2.83
CA ALA A 106 -14.67 -7.31 -2.52
C ALA A 106 -15.47 -8.63 -2.50
N HIS A 107 -16.34 -8.79 -1.51
CA HIS A 107 -17.18 -9.98 -1.26
C HIS A 107 -16.41 -11.26 -0.89
N VAL A 108 -15.10 -11.20 -0.70
CA VAL A 108 -14.26 -12.35 -0.33
C VAL A 108 -13.56 -12.11 1.00
N ASP A 109 -12.86 -10.98 1.12
CA ASP A 109 -12.09 -10.70 2.32
C ASP A 109 -13.00 -10.28 3.48
N VAL A 110 -12.74 -10.90 4.64
CA VAL A 110 -13.40 -10.62 5.90
C VAL A 110 -12.38 -10.65 7.01
N SER A 111 -12.53 -9.77 7.98
CA SER A 111 -11.74 -9.80 9.21
C SER A 111 -12.65 -9.63 10.42
N THR A 112 -12.26 -10.26 11.53
CA THR A 112 -12.91 -10.11 12.83
C THR A 112 -11.86 -9.75 13.87
N VAL A 113 -12.18 -8.79 14.73
CA VAL A 113 -11.32 -8.29 15.79
C VAL A 113 -12.07 -8.31 17.12
N LYS A 114 -11.38 -8.64 18.19
CA LYS A 114 -11.86 -8.50 19.57
C LYS A 114 -11.00 -7.50 20.32
N VAL A 115 -11.62 -6.67 21.12
CA VAL A 115 -10.94 -5.78 22.06
C VAL A 115 -11.58 -5.88 23.43
N GLN A 116 -10.78 -6.01 24.48
CA GLN A 116 -11.26 -6.26 25.85
C GLN A 116 -10.68 -5.20 26.78
N LEU A 117 -11.51 -4.72 27.70
CA LEU A 117 -11.07 -3.92 28.84
C LEU A 117 -10.55 -4.86 29.95
N ASN A 118 -9.29 -4.71 30.33
CA ASN A 118 -8.66 -5.48 31.41
C ASN A 118 -8.88 -4.81 32.77
N GLU A 119 -8.68 -5.56 33.86
CA GLU A 119 -8.83 -5.05 35.24
C GLU A 119 -7.94 -3.83 35.56
N SER A 120 -6.76 -3.76 34.95
CA SER A 120 -5.82 -2.65 35.07
C SER A 120 -6.27 -1.35 34.40
N GLY A 121 -7.37 -1.38 33.64
CA GLY A 121 -7.83 -0.24 32.87
C GLY A 121 -7.15 -0.10 31.50
N ASP A 122 -6.27 -1.02 31.14
CA ASP A 122 -5.69 -1.15 29.81
C ASP A 122 -6.56 -2.05 28.90
N PHE A 123 -6.14 -2.23 27.66
CA PHE A 123 -6.89 -2.98 26.66
C PHE A 123 -6.09 -4.14 26.10
N SER A 124 -6.75 -5.26 25.81
CA SER A 124 -6.21 -6.34 25.01
C SER A 124 -6.88 -6.32 23.63
N LEU A 125 -6.09 -6.12 22.57
CA LEU A 125 -6.53 -6.13 21.16
C LEU A 125 -6.12 -7.46 20.53
N LEU A 126 -7.09 -8.30 20.16
CA LEU A 126 -6.90 -9.62 19.57
C LEU A 126 -7.28 -9.56 18.09
N MET A 127 -6.34 -9.82 17.22
CA MET A 127 -6.53 -9.80 15.76
C MET A 127 -5.58 -10.76 15.06
N SER A 128 -5.85 -11.13 13.81
CA SER A 128 -5.08 -12.18 13.13
C SER A 128 -4.31 -11.76 11.87
N PRO A 129 -4.30 -10.49 11.42
CA PRO A 129 -3.47 -10.14 10.28
C PRO A 129 -2.00 -10.36 10.65
N THR A 130 -1.27 -11.05 9.77
CA THR A 130 0.17 -11.29 9.98
C THR A 130 0.96 -10.08 9.51
N ASP A 131 1.80 -9.52 10.38
CA ASP A 131 2.74 -8.46 9.97
C ASP A 131 3.92 -9.08 9.19
N VAL A 132 3.92 -8.86 7.90
CA VAL A 132 4.99 -9.31 6.98
C VAL A 132 6.01 -8.18 6.69
N GLY A 133 6.20 -7.28 7.64
CA GLY A 133 7.01 -6.07 7.49
C GLY A 133 6.19 -4.85 7.06
N THR A 134 4.87 -4.95 7.12
CA THR A 134 3.94 -3.88 6.73
C THR A 134 3.71 -2.84 7.83
N GLY A 135 4.05 -3.18 9.07
CA GLY A 135 3.70 -2.39 10.25
C GLY A 135 2.22 -2.52 10.63
N ALA A 136 1.57 -3.62 10.24
CA ALA A 136 0.14 -3.86 10.48
C ALA A 136 -0.21 -3.77 11.97
N ASP A 137 0.58 -4.41 12.83
CA ASP A 137 0.38 -4.40 14.27
C ASP A 137 0.36 -2.97 14.83
N THR A 138 1.29 -2.13 14.37
CA THR A 138 1.38 -0.73 14.79
C THR A 138 0.20 0.09 14.32
N ILE A 139 -0.13 0.06 13.01
CA ILE A 139 -1.19 0.92 12.47
C ILE A 139 -2.58 0.53 12.98
N LEU A 140 -2.85 -0.76 13.15
CA LEU A 140 -4.12 -1.24 13.68
C LEU A 140 -4.28 -0.88 15.17
N THR A 141 -3.19 -0.95 15.94
CA THR A 141 -3.16 -0.46 17.32
C THR A 141 -3.33 1.06 17.40
N GLN A 142 -2.76 1.83 16.45
CA GLN A 142 -3.00 3.28 16.37
C GLN A 142 -4.48 3.60 16.12
N MET A 143 -5.15 2.86 15.24
CA MET A 143 -6.60 3.02 15.01
C MET A 143 -7.41 2.70 16.26
N ALA A 144 -7.04 1.66 17.00
CA ALA A 144 -7.69 1.30 18.27
C ALA A 144 -7.48 2.38 19.33
N ALA A 145 -6.27 2.89 19.46
CA ALA A 145 -5.92 3.94 20.43
C ALA A 145 -6.72 5.23 20.17
N GLU A 146 -6.89 5.61 18.92
CA GLU A 146 -7.68 6.79 18.51
C GLU A 146 -9.15 6.67 18.93
N ILE A 147 -9.79 5.51 18.67
CA ILE A 147 -11.21 5.29 19.03
C ILE A 147 -11.39 5.20 20.55
N LEU A 148 -10.46 4.53 21.24
CA LEU A 148 -10.53 4.31 22.69
C LEU A 148 -10.01 5.50 23.51
N GLY A 149 -9.47 6.55 22.84
CA GLY A 149 -8.96 7.74 23.51
C GLY A 149 -7.83 7.42 24.48
N THR A 150 -6.87 6.56 24.09
CA THR A 150 -5.79 6.10 24.97
C THR A 150 -4.45 6.09 24.24
N SER A 151 -3.36 5.90 24.99
CA SER A 151 -2.02 5.76 24.42
C SER A 151 -1.77 4.34 23.91
N LEU A 152 -0.85 4.19 22.93
CA LEU A 152 -0.43 2.88 22.44
C LEU A 152 0.11 1.96 23.53
N SER A 153 0.75 2.52 24.55
CA SER A 153 1.30 1.75 25.69
C SER A 153 0.23 1.07 26.56
N ASN A 154 -1.02 1.52 26.45
CA ASN A 154 -2.15 0.98 27.20
C ASN A 154 -2.93 -0.08 26.37
N ILE A 155 -2.38 -0.53 25.23
CA ILE A 155 -3.00 -1.56 24.41
C ILE A 155 -2.01 -2.73 24.26
N ILE A 156 -2.38 -3.87 24.81
CA ILE A 156 -1.67 -5.15 24.64
C ILE A 156 -2.19 -5.78 23.36
N THR A 157 -1.34 -5.83 22.34
CA THR A 157 -1.73 -6.38 21.02
C THR A 157 -1.34 -7.84 20.94
N ILE A 158 -2.30 -8.72 20.67
CA ILE A 158 -2.14 -10.16 20.49
C ILE A 158 -2.53 -10.49 19.05
N VAL A 159 -1.56 -10.96 18.27
CA VAL A 159 -1.71 -11.13 16.81
C VAL A 159 -1.36 -12.53 16.35
N ALA A 160 -2.05 -12.99 15.30
CA ALA A 160 -1.72 -14.19 14.52
C ALA A 160 -1.56 -15.48 15.36
N ASP A 161 -2.21 -15.57 16.50
CA ASP A 161 -2.30 -16.80 17.28
C ASP A 161 -3.61 -17.53 16.99
N THR A 162 -3.53 -18.60 16.22
CA THR A 162 -4.72 -19.34 15.74
C THR A 162 -5.52 -20.01 16.84
N ASP A 163 -4.99 -20.13 18.06
CA ASP A 163 -5.70 -20.71 19.19
C ASP A 163 -6.60 -19.70 19.90
N ILE A 164 -6.26 -18.41 19.84
CA ILE A 164 -6.95 -17.37 20.64
C ILE A 164 -7.45 -16.17 19.82
N THR A 165 -6.81 -15.85 18.68
CA THR A 165 -7.25 -14.72 17.86
C THR A 165 -8.38 -15.10 16.90
N PRO A 166 -9.29 -14.17 16.56
CA PRO A 166 -10.36 -14.44 15.60
C PRO A 166 -9.81 -14.79 14.21
N TYR A 167 -10.61 -15.50 13.42
CA TYR A 167 -10.23 -15.84 12.05
C TYR A 167 -9.96 -14.62 11.17
N ASP A 168 -8.89 -14.70 10.41
CA ASP A 168 -8.52 -13.78 9.33
C ASP A 168 -7.95 -14.61 8.17
N PRO A 169 -8.27 -14.32 6.90
CA PRO A 169 -7.81 -15.13 5.77
C PRO A 169 -6.32 -14.97 5.46
N GLY A 170 -5.64 -14.01 6.07
CA GLY A 170 -4.20 -13.73 5.89
C GLY A 170 -3.91 -12.36 5.28
N SER A 171 -2.64 -11.97 5.35
CA SER A 171 -2.13 -10.70 4.83
C SER A 171 -1.87 -10.79 3.33
N TYR A 172 -2.89 -10.60 2.50
CA TYR A 172 -2.81 -10.61 1.03
C TYR A 172 -3.77 -9.59 0.41
N ALA A 173 -3.69 -9.37 -0.88
CA ALA A 173 -4.56 -8.46 -1.65
C ALA A 173 -4.67 -7.05 -1.04
N SER A 174 -3.67 -6.64 -0.27
CA SER A 174 -3.66 -5.33 0.42
C SER A 174 -4.85 -5.11 1.35
N SER A 175 -5.36 -6.17 2.00
CA SER A 175 -6.58 -6.12 2.83
C SER A 175 -6.37 -5.50 4.21
N GLY A 176 -5.17 -5.61 4.80
CA GLY A 176 -4.91 -5.32 6.22
C GLY A 176 -5.40 -3.94 6.68
N THR A 177 -4.95 -2.85 6.05
CA THR A 177 -5.36 -1.50 6.45
C THR A 177 -6.85 -1.27 6.26
N TYR A 178 -7.42 -1.68 5.13
CA TYR A 178 -8.81 -1.40 4.79
C TYR A 178 -9.78 -2.35 5.48
N VAL A 179 -9.62 -3.67 5.33
CA VAL A 179 -10.57 -4.65 5.85
C VAL A 179 -10.41 -4.83 7.35
N THR A 180 -9.18 -5.14 7.81
CA THR A 180 -8.94 -5.35 9.24
C THR A 180 -9.04 -4.03 10.02
N GLY A 181 -8.58 -2.92 9.45
CA GLY A 181 -8.75 -1.60 10.07
C GLY A 181 -10.23 -1.25 10.32
N ARG A 182 -11.15 -1.57 9.40
CA ARG A 182 -12.60 -1.41 9.61
C ARG A 182 -13.15 -2.32 10.71
N ALA A 183 -12.62 -3.54 10.82
CA ALA A 183 -13.00 -4.45 11.90
C ALA A 183 -12.49 -3.94 13.26
N VAL A 184 -11.27 -3.38 13.33
CA VAL A 184 -10.72 -2.71 14.53
C VAL A 184 -11.62 -1.55 14.95
N VAL A 185 -11.96 -0.65 14.01
CA VAL A 185 -12.86 0.48 14.29
C VAL A 185 -14.18 -0.01 14.87
N ALA A 186 -14.81 -1.00 14.23
CA ALA A 186 -16.10 -1.54 14.70
C ALA A 186 -16.01 -2.20 16.10
N ALA A 187 -14.94 -2.95 16.37
CA ALA A 187 -14.71 -3.57 17.68
C ALA A 187 -14.50 -2.52 18.78
N CYS A 188 -13.68 -1.50 18.50
CA CYS A 188 -13.38 -0.43 19.45
C CYS A 188 -14.61 0.47 19.70
N GLU A 189 -15.38 0.79 18.67
CA GLU A 189 -16.66 1.52 18.83
C GLU A 189 -17.67 0.73 19.68
N ASP A 190 -17.76 -0.59 19.49
CA ASP A 190 -18.61 -1.46 20.30
C ASP A 190 -18.16 -1.48 21.78
N LEU A 191 -16.85 -1.65 22.03
CA LEU A 191 -16.32 -1.61 23.40
C LEU A 191 -16.50 -0.22 24.05
N LYS A 192 -16.20 0.85 23.32
CA LYS A 192 -16.38 2.24 23.80
C LYS A 192 -17.84 2.46 24.21
N ARG A 193 -18.79 2.02 23.39
CA ARG A 193 -20.22 2.09 23.72
C ARG A 193 -20.55 1.35 25.02
N GLN A 194 -20.07 0.11 25.18
CA GLN A 194 -20.27 -0.70 26.39
C GLN A 194 -19.69 -0.02 27.64
N ILE A 195 -18.47 0.51 27.56
CA ILE A 195 -17.81 1.23 28.67
C ILE A 195 -18.65 2.44 29.10
N LEU A 196 -19.08 3.25 28.13
CA LEU A 196 -19.83 4.47 28.43
C LEU A 196 -21.24 4.19 28.95
N ASP A 197 -21.91 3.15 28.46
CA ASP A 197 -23.21 2.72 28.95
C ASP A 197 -23.12 2.20 30.41
N GLU A 198 -22.07 1.42 30.70
CA GLU A 198 -21.81 0.91 32.06
C GLU A 198 -21.45 2.04 33.03
N ALA A 199 -20.61 2.99 32.60
CA ALA A 199 -20.24 4.15 33.39
C ALA A 199 -21.46 5.03 33.72
N ALA A 200 -22.26 5.34 32.70
CA ALA A 200 -23.46 6.16 32.89
C ALA A 200 -24.44 5.50 33.90
N SER A 201 -24.63 4.19 33.81
CA SER A 201 -25.49 3.43 34.71
C SER A 201 -24.94 3.43 36.17
N ARG A 202 -23.65 3.08 36.34
CA ARG A 202 -23.04 2.91 37.69
C ARG A 202 -22.83 4.20 38.43
N TYR A 203 -22.45 5.25 37.71
CA TYR A 203 -22.18 6.57 38.33
C TYR A 203 -23.38 7.51 38.23
N GLN A 204 -24.54 7.03 37.74
CA GLN A 204 -25.79 7.80 37.58
C GLN A 204 -25.58 9.09 36.77
N LEU A 205 -24.80 8.98 35.69
CA LEU A 205 -24.48 10.07 34.80
C LEU A 205 -25.39 10.07 33.56
N ASP A 206 -25.58 11.22 32.95
CA ASP A 206 -26.20 11.26 31.61
C ASP A 206 -25.27 10.62 30.59
N ARG A 207 -25.77 9.64 29.83
CA ARG A 207 -25.02 8.97 28.77
C ARG A 207 -24.44 9.95 27.73
N LYS A 208 -25.09 11.07 27.50
CA LYS A 208 -24.64 12.13 26.59
C LYS A 208 -23.55 13.03 27.20
N ALA A 209 -23.38 13.00 28.51
CA ALA A 209 -22.38 13.78 29.22
C ALA A 209 -21.08 13.02 29.46
N VAL A 210 -20.95 11.80 28.97
CA VAL A 210 -19.74 10.99 29.14
C VAL A 210 -19.10 10.64 27.79
N ASP A 211 -17.77 10.68 27.73
CA ASP A 211 -16.97 10.19 26.63
C ASP A 211 -15.71 9.48 27.17
N LEU A 212 -14.98 8.80 26.28
CA LEU A 212 -13.72 8.12 26.62
C LEU A 212 -12.56 8.91 26.03
N GLY A 213 -11.59 9.27 26.86
CA GLY A 213 -10.40 10.02 26.44
C GLY A 213 -9.33 10.03 27.53
N ASP A 214 -8.07 10.17 27.13
CA ASP A 214 -6.90 10.21 28.01
C ASP A 214 -6.81 9.01 28.98
N GLY A 215 -7.34 7.85 28.60
CA GLY A 215 -7.40 6.65 29.44
C GLY A 215 -8.40 6.71 30.59
N ALA A 216 -9.32 7.67 30.56
CA ALA A 216 -10.36 7.88 31.56
C ALA A 216 -11.74 8.08 30.90
N ILE A 217 -12.79 7.97 31.70
CA ILE A 217 -14.14 8.38 31.36
C ILE A 217 -14.27 9.86 31.68
N LEU A 218 -14.34 10.66 30.62
CA LEU A 218 -14.53 12.11 30.71
C LEU A 218 -16.01 12.40 31.03
N VAL A 219 -16.26 13.28 31.99
CA VAL A 219 -17.61 13.70 32.40
C VAL A 219 -17.78 15.19 32.12
N LEU A 220 -18.77 15.55 31.33
CA LEU A 220 -19.07 16.96 31.04
C LEU A 220 -19.40 17.69 32.35
N ASP A 221 -18.71 18.80 32.61
CA ASP A 221 -18.84 19.61 33.83
C ASP A 221 -18.59 18.83 35.16
N GLY A 222 -17.88 17.70 35.10
CA GLY A 222 -17.54 16.85 36.25
C GLY A 222 -16.08 16.39 36.27
N GLU A 223 -15.70 15.71 37.35
CA GLU A 223 -14.37 15.10 37.44
C GLU A 223 -14.32 13.82 36.58
N PRO A 224 -13.21 13.55 35.89
CA PRO A 224 -13.05 12.31 35.13
C PRO A 224 -13.03 11.09 36.07
N VAL A 225 -13.51 9.97 35.60
CA VAL A 225 -13.47 8.70 36.32
C VAL A 225 -12.38 7.83 35.70
N GLU A 226 -11.44 7.37 36.52
CA GLU A 226 -10.39 6.46 36.04
C GLU A 226 -10.99 5.18 35.48
N LEU A 227 -10.53 4.80 34.28
CA LEU A 227 -11.04 3.61 33.61
C LEU A 227 -10.75 2.34 34.42
N ARG A 228 -9.64 2.33 35.15
CA ARG A 228 -9.25 1.27 36.09
C ARG A 228 -10.31 1.07 37.18
N ASP A 229 -10.83 2.15 37.79
CA ASP A 229 -11.83 2.04 38.85
C ASP A 229 -13.13 1.38 38.36
N LEU A 230 -13.52 1.67 37.11
CA LEU A 230 -14.66 0.98 36.48
C LEU A 230 -14.33 -0.49 36.24
N ALA A 231 -13.16 -0.79 35.67
CA ALA A 231 -12.74 -2.15 35.32
C ALA A 231 -12.64 -3.06 36.57
N GLU A 232 -12.00 -2.59 37.65
CA GLU A 232 -11.90 -3.29 38.92
C GLU A 232 -13.28 -3.56 39.55
N ARG A 233 -14.20 -2.60 39.48
CA ARG A 233 -15.56 -2.78 40.03
C ARG A 233 -16.37 -3.77 39.22
N LEU A 234 -16.13 -3.87 37.88
CA LEU A 234 -16.78 -4.82 37.03
C LEU A 234 -16.32 -6.26 37.27
N SER A 235 -14.99 -6.45 37.42
CA SER A 235 -14.39 -7.77 37.62
C SER A 235 -14.62 -8.32 39.03
N SER A 236 -14.54 -7.44 40.05
CA SER A 236 -14.66 -7.81 41.49
C SER A 236 -16.12 -7.88 41.97
N GLY A 237 -17.07 -7.42 41.21
CA GLY A 237 -18.49 -7.41 41.54
C GLY A 237 -19.13 -8.80 41.56
N PRO A 238 -20.33 -8.95 42.13
CA PRO A 238 -21.05 -10.25 42.18
C PRO A 238 -21.37 -10.84 40.81
N GLU A 239 -21.30 -10.03 39.74
CA GLU A 239 -21.56 -10.43 38.36
C GLU A 239 -20.29 -10.88 37.60
N GLY A 240 -19.07 -10.50 38.07
CA GLY A 240 -17.80 -10.88 37.45
C GLY A 240 -17.74 -10.55 35.93
N LYS A 241 -18.02 -9.29 35.56
CA LYS A 241 -18.24 -8.88 34.16
C LYS A 241 -16.95 -8.36 33.53
N THR A 242 -16.64 -8.84 32.35
CA THR A 242 -15.59 -8.28 31.47
C THR A 242 -16.23 -7.66 30.23
N LEU A 243 -15.88 -6.42 29.91
CA LEU A 243 -16.36 -5.77 28.70
C LEU A 243 -15.50 -6.15 27.50
N THR A 244 -16.15 -6.63 26.45
CA THR A 244 -15.47 -7.07 25.22
C THR A 244 -16.25 -6.56 24.01
N GLY A 245 -15.57 -5.76 23.19
CA GLY A 245 -16.09 -5.34 21.89
C GLY A 245 -15.69 -6.33 20.80
N ILE A 246 -16.58 -6.60 19.88
CA ILE A 246 -16.33 -7.47 18.73
C ILE A 246 -16.77 -6.74 17.48
N GLY A 247 -15.85 -6.65 16.50
CA GLY A 247 -16.11 -6.06 15.20
C GLY A 247 -15.74 -7.01 14.08
N SER A 248 -16.63 -7.13 13.09
CA SER A 248 -16.37 -7.85 11.86
C SER A 248 -16.65 -6.96 10.67
N PHE A 249 -15.82 -7.05 9.64
CA PHE A 249 -16.01 -6.33 8.41
C PHE A 249 -15.71 -7.23 7.21
N GLY A 250 -16.67 -7.26 6.26
CA GLY A 250 -16.50 -7.88 4.95
C GLY A 250 -16.73 -6.82 3.88
N GLY A 251 -15.70 -6.49 3.12
CA GLY A 251 -15.74 -5.42 2.13
C GLY A 251 -16.69 -5.74 0.98
N LYS A 252 -17.69 -4.87 0.74
CA LYS A 252 -18.56 -4.93 -0.46
C LYS A 252 -17.92 -4.21 -1.65
N THR A 253 -16.89 -3.43 -1.41
CA THR A 253 -16.13 -2.64 -2.37
C THR A 253 -14.64 -2.85 -2.12
N SER A 254 -13.84 -2.57 -3.13
CA SER A 254 -12.38 -2.58 -3.07
C SER A 254 -11.90 -1.24 -3.61
N PRO A 255 -11.87 -0.18 -2.78
CA PRO A 255 -11.50 1.15 -3.24
C PRO A 255 -10.04 1.16 -3.68
N PRO A 256 -9.74 1.68 -4.88
CA PRO A 256 -8.41 1.62 -5.42
C PRO A 256 -7.48 2.69 -4.81
N PRO A 257 -6.33 2.29 -4.24
CA PRO A 257 -5.17 3.17 -4.14
C PRO A 257 -4.59 3.42 -5.52
N TYR A 258 -3.98 4.58 -5.72
CA TYR A 258 -3.34 4.97 -6.97
C TYR A 258 -1.87 5.32 -6.76
N MET A 259 -1.09 5.20 -7.82
CA MET A 259 0.30 5.65 -7.83
C MET A 259 0.69 6.21 -9.20
N ALA A 260 1.41 7.33 -9.18
CA ALA A 260 2.20 7.81 -10.32
C ALA A 260 3.68 7.56 -10.03
N GLY A 261 4.38 6.93 -10.97
CA GLY A 261 5.80 6.60 -10.89
C GLY A 261 6.58 7.21 -12.04
N PHE A 262 7.75 7.78 -11.75
CA PHE A 262 8.65 8.42 -12.70
C PHE A 262 10.05 7.89 -12.51
N ALA A 263 10.65 7.37 -13.57
CA ALA A 263 12.00 6.82 -13.58
C ALA A 263 12.93 7.66 -14.43
N ARG A 264 14.09 8.04 -13.89
CA ARG A 264 15.22 8.58 -14.65
C ARG A 264 16.34 7.55 -14.69
N ILE A 265 16.77 7.20 -15.89
CA ILE A 265 17.83 6.21 -16.10
C ILE A 265 19.06 6.80 -16.81
N GLU A 266 20.16 6.06 -16.72
CA GLU A 266 21.34 6.22 -17.57
C GLU A 266 21.58 4.90 -18.29
N LEU A 267 21.61 4.94 -19.63
CA LEU A 267 21.92 3.83 -20.53
C LEU A 267 23.34 3.97 -21.07
N ASP A 268 24.12 2.91 -20.98
CA ASP A 268 25.36 2.78 -21.73
C ASP A 268 25.10 2.09 -23.07
N PRO A 269 25.15 2.80 -24.20
CA PRO A 269 24.84 2.22 -25.51
C PRO A 269 25.89 1.20 -25.99
N ALA A 270 27.09 1.20 -25.43
CA ALA A 270 28.14 0.23 -25.77
C ALA A 270 27.83 -1.17 -25.21
N THR A 271 27.10 -1.24 -24.11
CA THR A 271 26.83 -2.50 -23.38
C THR A 271 25.35 -2.83 -23.24
N GLY A 272 24.45 -1.85 -23.44
CA GLY A 272 23.03 -1.96 -23.13
C GLY A 272 22.71 -1.85 -21.62
N GLN A 273 23.71 -1.59 -20.78
CA GLN A 273 23.53 -1.53 -19.34
C GLN A 273 22.70 -0.31 -18.93
N VAL A 274 21.70 -0.53 -18.09
CA VAL A 274 20.80 0.49 -17.56
C VAL A 274 21.06 0.67 -16.06
N ARG A 275 21.16 1.91 -15.63
CA ARG A 275 21.23 2.30 -14.22
C ARG A 275 20.06 3.24 -13.91
N VAL A 276 19.29 2.93 -12.88
CA VAL A 276 18.25 3.84 -12.36
C VAL A 276 18.95 4.90 -11.52
N LEU A 277 18.83 6.17 -11.93
CA LEU A 277 19.43 7.32 -11.23
C LEU A 277 18.52 7.90 -10.17
N ASP A 278 17.25 8.12 -10.55
CA ASP A 278 16.20 8.67 -9.70
C ASP A 278 14.89 7.92 -9.96
N TYR A 279 14.13 7.73 -8.92
CA TYR A 279 12.74 7.29 -9.00
C TYR A 279 11.86 8.15 -8.09
N ALA A 280 10.84 8.79 -8.65
CA ALA A 280 9.82 9.50 -7.89
C ALA A 280 8.53 8.70 -7.90
N GLY A 281 8.01 8.36 -6.72
CA GLY A 281 6.74 7.68 -6.52
C GLY A 281 5.79 8.55 -5.71
N VAL A 282 4.59 8.80 -6.25
CA VAL A 282 3.55 9.55 -5.52
C VAL A 282 2.33 8.68 -5.39
N VAL A 283 1.88 8.47 -4.15
CA VAL A 283 0.86 7.50 -3.81
C VAL A 283 -0.36 8.18 -3.22
N ASP A 284 -1.53 7.81 -3.71
CA ASP A 284 -2.82 8.03 -3.06
C ASP A 284 -3.27 6.72 -2.41
N CYS A 285 -3.09 6.61 -1.10
CA CYS A 285 -3.62 5.54 -0.26
C CYS A 285 -4.75 6.02 0.66
N GLY A 286 -5.49 7.04 0.24
CA GLY A 286 -6.44 7.72 1.12
C GLY A 286 -5.72 8.51 2.20
N LYS A 287 -6.25 8.49 3.42
CA LYS A 287 -5.55 9.04 4.59
C LYS A 287 -4.36 8.18 4.97
N VAL A 288 -3.20 8.79 5.14
CA VAL A 288 -1.97 8.08 5.54
C VAL A 288 -1.98 7.87 7.06
N ILE A 289 -2.21 6.64 7.52
CA ILE A 289 -2.32 6.33 8.95
C ILE A 289 -0.98 6.51 9.67
N ASN A 290 0.12 6.03 9.06
CA ASN A 290 1.47 6.20 9.58
C ASN A 290 2.43 6.56 8.44
N PRO A 291 2.85 7.84 8.32
CA PRO A 291 3.68 8.30 7.21
C PRO A 291 5.02 7.57 7.08
N ASN A 292 5.66 7.20 8.19
CA ASN A 292 6.95 6.50 8.16
C ASN A 292 6.80 5.07 7.62
N LEU A 293 5.83 4.31 8.14
CA LEU A 293 5.57 2.94 7.69
C LEU A 293 5.08 2.91 6.25
N ALA A 294 4.21 3.85 5.85
CA ALA A 294 3.75 3.98 4.48
C ALA A 294 4.92 4.29 3.51
N ARG A 295 5.85 5.18 3.90
CA ARG A 295 7.04 5.50 3.10
C ARG A 295 7.94 4.29 2.91
N ILE A 296 8.22 3.52 3.98
CA ILE A 296 9.04 2.31 3.92
C ILE A 296 8.40 1.28 2.97
N GLN A 297 7.08 1.12 3.03
CA GLN A 297 6.36 0.23 2.11
C GLN A 297 6.46 0.69 0.65
N ALA A 298 6.38 1.99 0.40
CA ALA A 298 6.52 2.55 -0.94
C ALA A 298 7.95 2.37 -1.48
N GLU A 299 8.96 2.71 -0.70
CA GLU A 299 10.37 2.52 -1.06
C GLU A 299 10.68 1.05 -1.37
N GLY A 300 10.28 0.13 -0.48
CA GLY A 300 10.49 -1.31 -0.65
C GLY A 300 9.80 -1.88 -1.89
N GLY A 301 8.55 -1.46 -2.17
CA GLY A 301 7.81 -1.90 -3.36
C GLY A 301 8.43 -1.39 -4.66
N ILE A 302 8.90 -0.15 -4.68
CA ILE A 302 9.62 0.42 -5.84
C ILE A 302 10.92 -0.36 -6.12
N VAL A 303 11.73 -0.64 -5.10
CA VAL A 303 12.97 -1.42 -5.25
C VAL A 303 12.67 -2.81 -5.79
N GLN A 304 11.63 -3.46 -5.29
CA GLN A 304 11.19 -4.77 -5.78
C GLN A 304 10.71 -4.68 -7.24
N GLY A 305 10.01 -3.61 -7.63
CA GLY A 305 9.62 -3.37 -9.02
C GLY A 305 10.81 -3.07 -9.95
N ILE A 306 11.85 -2.40 -9.48
CA ILE A 306 13.12 -2.23 -10.20
C ILE A 306 13.80 -3.60 -10.40
N GLY A 307 13.77 -4.47 -9.38
CA GLY A 307 14.25 -5.85 -9.46
C GLY A 307 13.57 -6.62 -10.59
N LEU A 308 12.23 -6.60 -10.61
CA LEU A 308 11.44 -7.21 -11.70
C LEU A 308 11.76 -6.64 -13.09
N ALA A 309 12.02 -5.32 -13.14
CA ALA A 309 12.27 -4.65 -14.41
C ALA A 309 13.62 -5.04 -15.03
N LEU A 310 14.69 -5.16 -14.23
CA LEU A 310 16.06 -5.18 -14.72
C LEU A 310 16.89 -6.41 -14.31
N TYR A 311 16.51 -7.15 -13.24
CA TYR A 311 17.43 -8.10 -12.62
C TYR A 311 16.85 -9.51 -12.42
N GLU A 312 15.62 -9.62 -11.90
CA GLU A 312 15.10 -10.88 -11.35
C GLU A 312 14.52 -11.80 -12.43
N GLU A 313 15.06 -13.00 -12.56
CA GLU A 313 14.60 -14.01 -13.51
C GLU A 313 14.78 -15.40 -12.97
N VAL A 314 13.73 -16.23 -12.99
CA VAL A 314 13.84 -17.68 -12.78
C VAL A 314 14.09 -18.36 -14.13
N ARG A 315 15.27 -18.95 -14.29
CA ARG A 315 15.64 -19.69 -15.50
C ARG A 315 15.60 -21.19 -15.26
N TYR A 316 15.09 -21.89 -16.27
CA TYR A 316 15.03 -23.36 -16.28
C TYR A 316 15.95 -23.91 -17.35
N GLY A 317 16.74 -24.89 -17.00
CA GLY A 317 17.54 -25.67 -17.93
C GLY A 317 16.71 -26.63 -18.78
N GLN A 318 17.35 -27.29 -19.74
CA GLN A 318 16.69 -28.19 -20.68
C GLN A 318 15.92 -29.33 -20.00
N ASN A 319 16.40 -29.78 -18.84
CA ASN A 319 15.78 -30.87 -18.04
C ASN A 319 14.75 -30.36 -17.03
N GLY A 320 14.40 -29.07 -17.08
CA GLY A 320 13.43 -28.46 -16.16
C GLY A 320 13.97 -28.10 -14.78
N GLN A 321 15.27 -28.31 -14.50
CA GLN A 321 15.90 -27.85 -13.27
C GLN A 321 16.01 -26.31 -13.23
N ILE A 322 15.88 -25.71 -12.04
CA ILE A 322 16.09 -24.29 -11.83
C ILE A 322 17.60 -24.00 -11.88
N GLU A 323 18.03 -23.15 -12.82
CA GLU A 323 19.44 -22.71 -12.94
C GLU A 323 19.74 -21.55 -12.00
N THR A 324 18.75 -20.70 -11.72
CA THR A 324 18.86 -19.55 -10.81
C THR A 324 18.43 -19.93 -9.40
N ASN A 325 19.07 -20.93 -8.80
CA ASN A 325 18.67 -21.55 -7.54
C ASN A 325 19.40 -21.01 -6.29
N SER A 326 20.20 -19.98 -6.45
CA SER A 326 20.89 -19.30 -5.34
C SER A 326 21.04 -17.82 -5.62
N PHE A 327 21.36 -17.01 -4.62
CA PHE A 327 21.60 -15.56 -4.78
C PHE A 327 22.86 -15.22 -5.61
N LEU A 328 23.67 -16.23 -5.98
CA LEU A 328 24.74 -16.04 -6.97
C LEU A 328 24.16 -15.92 -8.39
N GLN A 329 23.10 -16.60 -8.71
CA GLN A 329 22.43 -16.61 -10.03
C GLN A 329 21.17 -15.77 -10.07
N TYR A 330 20.33 -15.82 -9.04
CA TYR A 330 19.14 -14.99 -8.89
C TYR A 330 19.55 -13.63 -8.33
N LYS A 331 19.57 -12.63 -9.18
CA LYS A 331 20.04 -11.28 -8.81
C LYS A 331 18.90 -10.45 -8.24
N ILE A 332 19.11 -9.93 -7.05
CA ILE A 332 18.25 -8.93 -6.40
C ILE A 332 19.01 -7.61 -6.39
N PRO A 333 18.38 -6.48 -6.70
CA PRO A 333 19.07 -5.20 -6.65
C PRO A 333 19.57 -4.88 -5.24
N THR A 334 20.79 -4.42 -5.15
CA THR A 334 21.41 -3.95 -3.92
C THR A 334 21.29 -2.42 -3.81
N ARG A 335 21.71 -1.84 -2.68
CA ARG A 335 21.72 -0.38 -2.52
C ARG A 335 22.60 0.33 -3.58
N ALA A 336 23.59 -0.35 -4.13
CA ALA A 336 24.48 0.19 -5.18
C ALA A 336 23.79 0.25 -6.56
N ASP A 337 22.78 -0.58 -6.78
CA ASP A 337 22.09 -0.70 -8.07
C ASP A 337 20.93 0.27 -8.22
N ILE A 338 20.44 0.82 -7.11
CA ILE A 338 19.33 1.77 -7.07
C ILE A 338 19.83 3.18 -6.79
N GLY A 339 19.28 4.14 -7.52
CA GLY A 339 19.56 5.55 -7.32
C GLY A 339 18.77 6.15 -6.15
N ARG A 340 18.45 7.42 -6.24
CA ARG A 340 17.62 8.12 -5.26
C ARG A 340 16.15 7.73 -5.46
N ILE A 341 15.47 7.40 -4.36
CA ILE A 341 14.00 7.20 -4.34
C ILE A 341 13.38 8.36 -3.58
N GLN A 342 12.38 8.98 -4.17
CA GLN A 342 11.60 10.08 -3.61
C GLN A 342 10.15 9.65 -3.50
N ILE A 343 9.58 9.73 -2.31
CA ILE A 343 8.19 9.36 -2.05
C ILE A 343 7.42 10.59 -1.56
N ALA A 344 6.25 10.78 -2.13
CA ALA A 344 5.24 11.71 -1.63
C ALA A 344 3.88 11.03 -1.58
N PHE A 345 3.00 11.60 -0.79
CA PHE A 345 1.61 11.18 -0.68
C PHE A 345 0.69 12.34 -1.06
N GLU A 346 -0.31 12.03 -1.87
CA GLU A 346 -1.43 12.93 -2.15
C GLU A 346 -2.69 12.31 -1.56
N GLU A 347 -3.14 12.86 -0.43
CA GLU A 347 -4.24 12.28 0.31
C GLU A 347 -5.59 12.54 -0.37
N SER A 348 -6.38 11.50 -0.53
CA SER A 348 -7.82 11.53 -0.71
C SER A 348 -8.50 11.06 0.58
N CYS A 349 -9.82 11.07 0.64
CA CYS A 349 -10.56 10.56 1.80
C CYS A 349 -11.56 9.51 1.34
N GLU A 350 -11.25 8.24 1.60
CA GLU A 350 -12.14 7.14 1.24
C GLU A 350 -13.25 6.97 2.28
N PRO A 351 -14.51 7.27 1.96
CA PRO A 351 -15.58 7.26 2.96
C PRO A 351 -15.89 5.86 3.52
N THR A 352 -15.51 4.80 2.81
CA THR A 352 -15.72 3.42 3.26
C THR A 352 -14.52 2.86 4.04
N GLY A 353 -13.39 3.58 4.05
CA GLY A 353 -12.17 3.16 4.72
C GLY A 353 -12.08 3.59 6.19
N PRO A 354 -11.25 2.93 7.00
CA PRO A 354 -10.98 3.37 8.36
C PRO A 354 -10.26 4.72 8.33
N PHE A 355 -10.82 5.73 8.99
CA PHE A 355 -10.28 7.10 9.00
C PHE A 355 -10.03 7.71 7.60
N GLY A 356 -10.70 7.22 6.58
CA GLY A 356 -10.50 7.66 5.19
C GLY A 356 -9.34 6.99 4.46
N ALA A 357 -8.72 5.95 5.03
CA ALA A 357 -7.61 5.22 4.43
C ALA A 357 -8.06 4.21 3.37
N LYS A 358 -7.20 4.02 2.38
CA LYS A 358 -7.15 2.89 1.45
C LYS A 358 -5.91 2.04 1.77
N SER A 359 -5.61 1.06 0.94
CA SER A 359 -4.38 0.27 1.08
C SER A 359 -3.18 0.92 0.40
N ILE A 360 -1.97 0.40 0.71
CA ILE A 360 -0.73 0.80 0.04
C ILE A 360 0.13 -0.41 -0.34
N GLY A 361 -0.16 -1.59 0.22
CA GLY A 361 0.75 -2.73 0.21
C GLY A 361 1.27 -3.15 -1.17
N GLU A 362 0.45 -3.13 -2.21
CA GLU A 362 0.80 -3.68 -3.52
C GLU A 362 0.89 -2.64 -4.64
N VAL A 363 0.16 -1.53 -4.58
CA VAL A 363 0.16 -0.51 -5.64
C VAL A 363 1.56 0.00 -5.98
N VAL A 364 2.45 0.01 -5.00
CA VAL A 364 3.80 0.59 -5.07
C VAL A 364 4.82 -0.20 -5.88
N ILE A 365 4.51 -1.46 -6.24
CA ILE A 365 5.40 -2.29 -7.08
C ILE A 365 5.06 -2.19 -8.59
N ASN A 366 3.90 -1.66 -8.95
CA ASN A 366 3.35 -1.81 -10.30
C ASN A 366 3.93 -0.81 -11.31
N THR A 367 4.34 0.39 -10.87
CA THR A 367 4.80 1.45 -11.79
C THR A 367 6.27 1.34 -12.24
N PRO A 368 7.23 0.72 -11.51
CA PRO A 368 8.64 0.76 -11.92
C PRO A 368 8.91 0.12 -13.28
N ALA A 369 8.38 -1.07 -13.54
CA ALA A 369 8.67 -1.77 -14.79
C ALA A 369 8.23 -0.97 -16.04
N PRO A 370 7.00 -0.46 -16.16
CA PRO A 370 6.59 0.33 -17.33
C PRO A 370 7.27 1.71 -17.39
N ALA A 371 7.55 2.37 -16.25
CA ALA A 371 8.26 3.64 -16.24
C ALA A 371 9.71 3.51 -16.72
N ILE A 372 10.40 2.44 -16.31
CA ILE A 372 11.76 2.13 -16.76
C ILE A 372 11.77 1.71 -18.23
N ALA A 373 10.79 0.91 -18.68
CA ALA A 373 10.67 0.51 -20.07
C ALA A 373 10.51 1.71 -20.99
N GLU A 374 9.71 2.70 -20.59
CA GLU A 374 9.55 3.94 -21.35
C GLU A 374 10.87 4.75 -21.36
N ALA A 375 11.55 4.86 -20.22
CA ALA A 375 12.84 5.54 -20.17
C ALA A 375 13.90 4.84 -21.06
N ILE A 376 13.91 3.51 -21.11
CA ILE A 376 14.79 2.74 -22.03
C ILE A 376 14.44 3.04 -23.49
N TYR A 377 13.16 3.07 -23.82
CA TYR A 377 12.74 3.41 -25.19
C TYR A 377 13.17 4.82 -25.58
N GLN A 378 12.96 5.80 -24.72
CA GLN A 378 13.40 7.18 -24.97
C GLN A 378 14.93 7.29 -25.14
N ALA A 379 15.70 6.46 -24.40
CA ALA A 379 17.15 6.43 -24.52
C ALA A 379 17.64 5.74 -25.80
N SER A 380 17.07 4.59 -26.16
CA SER A 380 17.60 3.64 -27.14
C SER A 380 16.80 3.53 -28.43
N GLY A 381 15.53 3.95 -28.47
CA GLY A 381 14.58 3.65 -29.52
C GLY A 381 14.04 2.22 -29.51
N VAL A 382 14.43 1.36 -28.55
CA VAL A 382 14.06 -0.05 -28.48
C VAL A 382 12.88 -0.26 -27.53
N ARG A 383 11.74 -0.73 -28.05
CA ARG A 383 10.62 -1.15 -27.21
C ARG A 383 10.77 -2.61 -26.82
N LEU A 384 10.88 -2.83 -25.50
CA LEU A 384 10.97 -4.17 -24.92
C LEU A 384 9.62 -4.60 -24.37
N THR A 385 9.23 -5.83 -24.71
CA THR A 385 7.94 -6.43 -24.32
C THR A 385 8.11 -7.59 -23.34
N ARG A 386 9.31 -7.80 -22.84
CA ARG A 386 9.67 -8.91 -21.94
C ARG A 386 10.45 -8.40 -20.71
N LEU A 387 10.20 -8.98 -19.57
CA LEU A 387 10.93 -8.76 -18.33
C LEU A 387 11.78 -9.99 -17.96
N PRO A 388 12.94 -9.79 -17.31
CA PRO A 388 13.61 -8.52 -17.12
C PRO A 388 14.15 -7.96 -18.44
N MET A 389 14.31 -6.63 -18.53
CA MET A 389 14.87 -5.93 -19.68
C MET A 389 16.39 -6.01 -19.62
N ARG A 390 16.96 -7.10 -20.20
CA ARG A 390 18.37 -7.40 -20.08
C ARG A 390 19.22 -6.50 -20.97
N PRO A 391 20.46 -6.18 -20.54
CA PRO A 391 21.39 -5.37 -21.32
C PRO A 391 21.61 -5.91 -22.75
N GLU A 392 21.70 -7.23 -22.90
CA GLU A 392 21.89 -7.86 -24.20
C GLU A 392 20.71 -7.64 -25.16
N ASP A 393 19.48 -7.64 -24.64
CA ASP A 393 18.27 -7.45 -25.44
C ASP A 393 18.17 -5.97 -25.89
N ILE A 394 18.54 -5.03 -25.02
CA ILE A 394 18.64 -3.60 -25.34
C ILE A 394 19.71 -3.36 -26.41
N TRP A 395 20.92 -3.87 -26.18
CA TRP A 395 22.04 -3.70 -27.09
C TRP A 395 21.74 -4.28 -28.48
N ARG A 396 21.19 -5.51 -28.56
CA ARG A 396 20.79 -6.12 -29.82
C ARG A 396 19.72 -5.32 -30.54
N GLY A 397 18.72 -4.82 -29.82
CA GLY A 397 17.70 -3.96 -30.39
C GLY A 397 18.28 -2.71 -31.04
N MET A 398 19.23 -2.03 -30.37
CA MET A 398 19.90 -0.84 -30.91
C MET A 398 20.76 -1.12 -32.17
N GLN A 399 21.23 -2.36 -32.37
CA GLN A 399 21.98 -2.73 -33.59
C GLN A 399 21.07 -2.97 -34.81
N GLN A 400 19.76 -3.08 -34.60
CA GLN A 400 18.77 -3.33 -35.65
C GLN A 400 18.12 -2.05 -36.20
N HIS A 401 18.33 -0.94 -35.51
CA HIS A 401 17.91 0.42 -35.88
C HIS A 401 19.10 1.30 -36.27
#